data_92cb80fc181c7798f53dc838e99979d0
#
_entry.id   92cb80fc181c7798f53dc838e99979d0
#
_cell.length_a   1.000
_cell.length_b   1.000
_cell.length_c   1.000
_cell.angle_alpha   90.00
_cell.angle_beta   90.00
_cell.angle_gamma   90.00
#
_symmetry.space_group_name_H-M   'P 1'
#
loop_
_entity.id
_entity.type
_entity.pdbx_description
1 polymer ?
#
loop_
_entity_poly.entity_id
_entity_poly.type
_entity_poly.pdbx_seq_one_letter_code
_entity_poly.pdbx_strand_id
1 'polypeptide(L)'
;MTMTRLTSAAVLAAALGMAVNISAQQPGDARDLQGTWTNATATPFQRPPQFAEKETLTEEEATTWEKGGLARLLGLIPRDDLVTAGDLSDIYLDTPSMKLVEGRRTSLIVDPPSGLLPPRVPAARKRDLARPARSLDNFETMNLDERCLFVTAVGGWNSAPPMVPNVFAGNYYQIVQTASHLMILSEANHHARVIRIGGQHLPPHVQLWLGDSIGRWEGDTLVVDTTNFSEKTRFRGASERLHVVERFTRSRPGTISYRVTVDDPDTWERPWTADIPFTATTERIFEDACHEGNYSLGNSLRAARLEDK
;
A
#
# COMPACT_ATOMS: atom_id res chain seq x y z
N MET A 1 81.44 -21.61 -6.42
CA MET A 1 80.48 -21.53 -5.35
C MET A 1 79.96 -20.06 -5.25
N THR A 2 78.86 -19.78 -5.81
CA THR A 2 78.28 -18.43 -5.79
C THR A 2 76.80 -18.57 -5.43
N MET A 3 76.43 -18.17 -4.23
CA MET A 3 75.04 -18.15 -3.73
C MET A 3 74.29 -16.95 -4.26
N THR A 4 73.28 -17.19 -5.02
CA THR A 4 72.38 -16.19 -5.51
C THR A 4 71.24 -15.93 -4.46
N ARG A 5 71.15 -14.75 -3.93
CA ARG A 5 70.06 -14.33 -2.99
C ARG A 5 68.81 -13.98 -3.79
N LEU A 6 67.72 -14.67 -3.53
CA LEU A 6 66.37 -14.32 -3.97
C LEU A 6 65.82 -13.21 -3.06
N THR A 7 65.51 -12.05 -3.64
CA THR A 7 64.80 -10.96 -3.01
C THR A 7 63.29 -11.15 -3.24
N SER A 8 62.57 -11.43 -2.16
CA SER A 8 61.10 -11.48 -2.17
C SER A 8 60.52 -10.07 -2.20
N ALA A 9 59.87 -9.71 -3.31
CA ALA A 9 59.07 -8.47 -3.40
C ALA A 9 57.71 -8.72 -2.78
N ALA A 10 57.43 -8.05 -1.66
CA ALA A 10 56.09 -8.04 -1.05
C ALA A 10 55.21 -7.06 -1.82
N VAL A 11 54.20 -7.58 -2.49
CA VAL A 11 53.13 -6.77 -3.11
C VAL A 11 52.14 -6.40 -2.03
N LEU A 12 52.14 -5.14 -1.65
CA LEU A 12 51.16 -4.57 -0.72
C LEU A 12 49.91 -4.22 -1.54
N ALA A 13 48.85 -5.07 -1.46
CA ALA A 13 47.55 -4.78 -2.03
C ALA A 13 46.82 -3.76 -1.13
N ALA A 14 46.79 -2.51 -1.55
CA ALA A 14 45.96 -1.47 -0.92
C ALA A 14 44.49 -1.71 -1.30
N ALA A 15 43.74 -2.39 -0.43
CA ALA A 15 42.29 -2.42 -0.52
C ALA A 15 41.74 -1.04 -0.10
N LEU A 16 41.38 -0.20 -1.10
CA LEU A 16 40.56 0.98 -0.84
C LEU A 16 39.15 0.48 -0.46
N GLY A 17 38.92 0.34 0.83
CA GLY A 17 37.58 0.19 1.37
C GLY A 17 36.81 1.50 1.15
N MET A 18 35.92 1.54 0.17
CA MET A 18 34.87 2.55 0.14
C MET A 18 33.97 2.32 1.35
N ALA A 19 34.23 3.05 2.43
CA ALA A 19 33.31 3.14 3.53
C ALA A 19 32.06 3.84 2.99
N VAL A 20 31.03 3.08 2.67
CA VAL A 20 29.68 3.61 2.51
C VAL A 20 29.33 4.17 3.88
N ASN A 21 29.40 5.48 4.05
CA ASN A 21 28.87 6.14 5.22
C ASN A 21 27.35 5.95 5.23
N ILE A 22 26.90 4.86 5.81
CA ILE A 22 25.53 4.73 6.27
C ILE A 22 25.46 5.63 7.49
N SER A 23 25.12 6.89 7.29
CA SER A 23 24.73 7.76 8.39
C SER A 23 23.48 7.15 9.02
N ALA A 24 23.68 6.36 10.06
CA ALA A 24 22.57 5.94 10.91
C ALA A 24 21.96 7.22 11.47
N GLN A 25 20.76 7.58 11.01
CA GLN A 25 20.01 8.68 11.58
C GLN A 25 19.80 8.39 13.07
N GLN A 26 20.02 9.42 13.90
CA GLN A 26 19.88 9.24 15.33
C GLN A 26 18.41 8.96 15.68
N PRO A 27 18.12 7.99 16.58
CA PRO A 27 16.76 7.76 17.06
C PRO A 27 16.23 9.07 17.66
N GLY A 28 15.14 9.61 17.08
CA GLY A 28 14.54 10.87 17.51
C GLY A 28 14.60 12.01 16.49
N ASP A 29 15.29 11.83 15.35
CA ASP A 29 15.19 12.77 14.24
C ASP A 29 13.75 12.78 13.69
N ALA A 30 13.18 13.98 13.55
CA ALA A 30 11.84 14.16 12.99
C ALA A 30 11.73 13.65 11.54
N ARG A 31 12.86 13.54 10.84
CA ARG A 31 12.95 13.01 9.48
C ARG A 31 13.25 11.51 9.43
N ASP A 32 13.39 10.84 10.55
CA ASP A 32 13.60 9.39 10.59
C ASP A 32 12.26 8.66 10.48
N LEU A 33 12.00 8.11 9.31
CA LEU A 33 10.81 7.31 9.01
C LEU A 33 11.10 5.79 9.07
N GLN A 34 12.36 5.40 9.33
CA GLN A 34 12.77 4.01 9.35
C GLN A 34 12.03 3.20 10.42
N GLY A 35 11.72 1.96 10.11
CA GLY A 35 11.08 1.04 11.05
C GLY A 35 10.03 0.15 10.42
N THR A 36 9.33 -0.59 11.27
CA THR A 36 8.17 -1.39 10.90
C THR A 36 6.92 -0.69 11.39
N TRP A 37 5.94 -0.60 10.50
CA TRP A 37 4.75 0.22 10.68
C TRP A 37 3.51 -0.56 10.27
N THR A 38 2.37 -0.22 10.88
CA THR A 38 1.06 -0.69 10.43
C THR A 38 0.11 0.49 10.26
N ASN A 39 -0.74 0.43 9.23
CA ASN A 39 -1.84 1.38 9.04
C ASN A 39 -3.21 0.73 9.29
N ALA A 40 -3.24 -0.46 9.87
CA ALA A 40 -4.46 -1.13 10.26
C ALA A 40 -5.32 -0.23 11.16
N THR A 41 -6.60 -0.07 10.82
CA THR A 41 -7.53 0.77 11.57
C THR A 41 -8.97 0.32 11.41
N ALA A 42 -9.76 0.52 12.46
CA ALA A 42 -11.21 0.34 12.44
C ALA A 42 -11.94 1.52 11.76
N THR A 43 -11.23 2.60 11.40
CA THR A 43 -11.84 3.73 10.69
C THR A 43 -12.11 3.36 9.23
N PRO A 44 -13.35 3.47 8.76
CA PRO A 44 -13.69 3.19 7.38
C PRO A 44 -12.95 4.11 6.40
N PHE A 45 -12.61 3.60 5.23
CA PHE A 45 -12.03 4.44 4.17
C PHE A 45 -12.98 5.56 3.75
N GLN A 46 -14.24 5.23 3.49
CA GLN A 46 -15.31 6.19 3.25
C GLN A 46 -16.32 6.16 4.40
N ARG A 47 -16.97 7.27 4.66
CA ARG A 47 -18.01 7.38 5.68
C ARG A 47 -19.18 6.45 5.38
N PRO A 48 -19.49 5.49 6.26
CA PRO A 48 -20.63 4.60 6.06
C PRO A 48 -21.96 5.37 6.15
N PRO A 49 -23.03 4.93 5.46
CA PRO A 49 -24.33 5.62 5.45
C PRO A 49 -24.91 5.87 6.85
N GLN A 50 -24.69 4.96 7.80
CA GLN A 50 -25.17 5.14 9.18
C GLN A 50 -24.48 6.30 9.93
N PHE A 51 -23.39 6.83 9.40
CA PHE A 51 -22.66 7.98 9.95
C PHE A 51 -22.68 9.18 8.99
N ALA A 52 -23.61 9.23 8.05
CA ALA A 52 -23.64 10.27 7.01
C ALA A 52 -23.53 11.70 7.57
N GLU A 53 -24.18 11.95 8.70
CA GLU A 53 -24.21 13.27 9.37
C GLU A 53 -23.16 13.40 10.49
N LYS A 54 -22.30 12.39 10.69
CA LYS A 54 -21.34 12.39 11.79
C LYS A 54 -19.91 12.31 11.28
N GLU A 55 -19.14 13.35 11.51
CA GLU A 55 -17.69 13.33 11.22
C GLU A 55 -16.88 12.53 12.25
N THR A 56 -17.35 12.54 13.50
CA THR A 56 -16.68 11.85 14.62
C THR A 56 -17.71 11.10 15.47
N LEU A 57 -17.26 10.03 16.11
CA LEU A 57 -18.04 9.23 17.06
C LEU A 57 -17.82 9.70 18.49
N THR A 58 -18.84 9.54 19.33
CA THR A 58 -18.67 9.60 20.78
C THR A 58 -17.79 8.44 21.25
N GLU A 59 -17.32 8.47 22.49
CA GLU A 59 -16.53 7.37 23.07
C GLU A 59 -17.31 6.06 23.15
N GLU A 60 -18.60 6.13 23.49
CA GLU A 60 -19.48 4.97 23.55
C GLU A 60 -19.72 4.37 22.15
N GLU A 61 -20.03 5.22 21.17
CA GLU A 61 -20.19 4.80 19.77
C GLU A 61 -18.91 4.18 19.23
N ALA A 62 -17.74 4.79 19.50
CA ALA A 62 -16.44 4.29 19.11
C ALA A 62 -16.16 2.91 19.71
N THR A 63 -16.39 2.76 21.01
CA THR A 63 -16.24 1.47 21.72
C THR A 63 -17.15 0.39 21.13
N THR A 64 -18.39 0.76 20.82
CA THR A 64 -19.36 -0.14 20.19
C THR A 64 -18.94 -0.53 18.77
N TRP A 65 -18.44 0.45 18.01
CA TRP A 65 -17.93 0.24 16.65
C TRP A 65 -16.71 -0.69 16.64
N GLU A 66 -15.72 -0.41 17.48
CA GLU A 66 -14.50 -1.21 17.59
C GLU A 66 -14.79 -2.66 18.05
N LYS A 67 -15.68 -2.85 19.02
CA LYS A 67 -16.13 -4.19 19.47
C LYS A 67 -16.91 -4.95 18.40
N GLY A 68 -17.65 -4.22 17.57
CA GLY A 68 -18.40 -4.81 16.46
C GLY A 68 -17.49 -5.40 15.37
N GLY A 69 -16.23 -5.01 15.42
CA GLY A 69 -15.12 -5.56 14.65
C GLY A 69 -15.43 -5.77 13.17
N LEU A 70 -14.75 -6.75 12.65
CA LEU A 70 -14.82 -7.21 11.27
C LEU A 70 -16.25 -7.53 10.81
N ALA A 71 -17.10 -8.09 11.63
CA ALA A 71 -18.47 -8.46 11.25
C ALA A 71 -19.30 -7.30 10.70
N ARG A 72 -18.95 -6.05 11.09
CA ARG A 72 -19.62 -4.85 10.55
C ARG A 72 -18.91 -4.27 9.33
N LEU A 73 -17.59 -4.39 9.26
CA LEU A 73 -16.82 -4.03 8.05
C LEU A 73 -17.11 -5.02 6.92
N LEU A 74 -17.37 -6.27 7.27
CA LEU A 74 -17.76 -7.36 6.38
C LEU A 74 -19.28 -7.53 6.23
N GLY A 75 -20.08 -6.56 6.64
CA GLY A 75 -21.54 -6.59 6.38
C GLY A 75 -21.91 -6.84 4.90
N LEU A 76 -20.90 -7.09 4.08
CA LEU A 76 -20.95 -7.49 2.68
C LEU A 76 -20.80 -9.01 2.47
N ILE A 77 -20.36 -9.77 3.50
CA ILE A 77 -20.20 -11.22 3.41
C ILE A 77 -21.15 -11.85 4.42
N PRO A 78 -22.13 -12.66 3.98
CA PRO A 78 -22.98 -13.41 4.87
C PRO A 78 -22.14 -14.20 5.87
N ARG A 79 -22.50 -14.15 7.16
CA ARG A 79 -21.76 -14.78 8.24
C ARG A 79 -21.55 -16.28 8.03
N ASP A 80 -22.48 -16.90 7.31
CA ASP A 80 -22.46 -18.33 7.00
C ASP A 80 -21.41 -18.69 5.93
N ASP A 81 -21.07 -17.76 5.04
CA ASP A 81 -20.04 -17.97 4.02
C ASP A 81 -18.63 -17.84 4.56
N LEU A 82 -18.42 -17.06 5.63
CA LEU A 82 -17.13 -16.95 6.32
C LEU A 82 -16.78 -18.22 7.12
N VAL A 83 -17.79 -18.90 7.67
CA VAL A 83 -17.62 -20.15 8.44
C VAL A 83 -17.33 -21.32 7.51
N THR A 84 -17.87 -21.32 6.29
CA THR A 84 -17.65 -22.39 5.28
C THR A 84 -16.32 -22.26 4.56
N ALA A 85 -15.69 -21.10 4.52
CA ALA A 85 -14.38 -20.90 3.91
C ALA A 85 -13.21 -21.46 4.74
N GLY A 86 -13.50 -22.19 5.84
CA GLY A 86 -12.47 -22.64 6.78
C GLY A 86 -11.82 -21.44 7.47
N ASP A 87 -11.69 -21.50 8.73
CA ASP A 87 -11.16 -20.58 9.74
C ASP A 87 -10.08 -19.57 9.28
N LEU A 88 -10.43 -18.77 8.28
CA LEU A 88 -9.58 -17.68 7.80
C LEU A 88 -9.59 -16.48 8.76
N SER A 89 -10.55 -16.46 9.71
CA SER A 89 -10.85 -15.29 10.51
C SER A 89 -9.74 -14.93 11.49
N ASP A 90 -9.08 -15.91 12.10
CA ASP A 90 -8.11 -15.64 13.16
C ASP A 90 -6.67 -15.45 12.67
N ILE A 91 -6.36 -15.93 11.48
CA ILE A 91 -4.99 -15.90 10.92
C ILE A 91 -4.79 -14.70 9.98
N TYR A 92 -5.84 -14.29 9.24
CA TYR A 92 -5.73 -13.28 8.19
C TYR A 92 -6.31 -11.92 8.59
N LEU A 93 -6.73 -11.75 9.83
CA LEU A 93 -7.41 -10.54 10.24
C LEU A 93 -6.59 -9.80 11.30
N ASP A 94 -6.08 -8.63 10.95
CA ASP A 94 -5.48 -7.67 11.88
C ASP A 94 -6.50 -7.14 12.92
N THR A 95 -7.66 -7.80 13.04
CA THR A 95 -8.89 -7.26 13.62
C THR A 95 -9.00 -7.19 15.12
N PRO A 96 -8.38 -8.04 15.94
CA PRO A 96 -8.64 -7.98 17.38
C PRO A 96 -8.19 -6.68 18.05
N SER A 97 -7.24 -5.97 17.41
CA SER A 97 -6.62 -4.77 17.96
C SER A 97 -6.90 -3.49 17.16
N MET A 98 -7.68 -3.57 16.09
CA MET A 98 -7.96 -2.38 15.27
C MET A 98 -8.73 -1.33 16.06
N LYS A 99 -8.16 -0.13 16.13
CA LYS A 99 -8.76 1.06 16.74
C LYS A 99 -9.13 2.08 15.68
N LEU A 100 -10.10 2.92 16.01
CA LEU A 100 -10.33 4.13 15.24
C LEU A 100 -9.11 5.03 15.29
N VAL A 101 -8.87 5.77 14.22
CA VAL A 101 -7.85 6.83 14.21
C VAL A 101 -8.16 7.85 15.29
N GLU A 102 -7.13 8.56 15.72
CA GLU A 102 -7.28 9.65 16.70
C GLU A 102 -8.38 10.64 16.27
N GLY A 103 -9.16 11.12 17.24
CA GLY A 103 -10.35 11.94 16.99
C GLY A 103 -11.60 11.14 16.60
N ARG A 104 -11.50 9.80 16.55
CA ARG A 104 -12.64 8.90 16.30
C ARG A 104 -13.43 9.25 15.03
N ARG A 105 -12.71 9.60 13.97
CA ARG A 105 -13.31 9.96 12.68
C ARG A 105 -14.07 8.77 12.07
N THR A 106 -15.14 9.09 11.36
CA THR A 106 -15.97 8.11 10.66
C THR A 106 -15.50 7.83 9.23
N SER A 107 -14.43 8.49 8.79
CA SER A 107 -13.81 8.29 7.49
C SER A 107 -12.33 8.60 7.53
N LEU A 108 -11.54 7.87 6.73
CA LEU A 108 -10.14 8.23 6.44
C LEU A 108 -10.07 9.36 5.39
N ILE A 109 -11.08 9.50 4.52
CA ILE A 109 -11.18 10.65 3.61
C ILE A 109 -11.50 11.91 4.43
N VAL A 110 -10.65 12.93 4.27
CA VAL A 110 -10.77 14.22 4.95
C VAL A 110 -11.10 15.37 3.99
N ASP A 111 -10.90 15.18 2.71
CA ASP A 111 -11.35 16.07 1.64
C ASP A 111 -11.83 15.22 0.46
N PRO A 112 -13.10 15.32 0.08
CA PRO A 112 -14.17 16.22 0.57
C PRO A 112 -14.57 15.98 2.04
N PRO A 113 -15.10 17.01 2.72
CA PRO A 113 -15.57 16.88 4.12
C PRO A 113 -16.72 15.89 4.30
N SER A 114 -17.42 15.54 3.21
CA SER A 114 -18.41 14.45 3.23
C SER A 114 -17.83 13.10 3.67
N GLY A 115 -16.49 12.94 3.63
CA GLY A 115 -15.85 11.68 3.91
C GLY A 115 -16.08 10.61 2.84
N LEU A 116 -16.50 11.02 1.64
CA LEU A 116 -16.77 10.15 0.48
C LEU A 116 -15.83 10.51 -0.66
N LEU A 117 -15.55 9.53 -1.51
CA LEU A 117 -14.87 9.80 -2.79
C LEU A 117 -15.74 10.75 -3.64
N PRO A 118 -15.13 11.67 -4.39
CA PRO A 118 -15.86 12.49 -5.36
C PRO A 118 -16.57 11.61 -6.40
N PRO A 119 -17.63 12.13 -7.00
CA PRO A 119 -18.29 11.46 -8.10
C PRO A 119 -17.31 11.12 -9.23
N ARG A 120 -17.59 10.02 -9.92
CA ARG A 120 -16.80 9.62 -11.10
C ARG A 120 -17.31 10.33 -12.34
N VAL A 121 -16.36 10.82 -13.15
CA VAL A 121 -16.70 11.43 -14.44
C VAL A 121 -17.34 10.41 -15.40
N PRO A 122 -18.23 10.84 -16.31
CA PRO A 122 -18.90 9.94 -17.26
C PRO A 122 -17.92 9.09 -18.09
N ALA A 123 -16.78 9.66 -18.48
CA ALA A 123 -15.73 8.96 -19.22
C ALA A 123 -15.16 7.77 -18.44
N ALA A 124 -14.97 7.90 -17.13
CA ALA A 124 -14.52 6.80 -16.27
C ALA A 124 -15.53 5.65 -16.25
N ARG A 125 -16.82 5.96 -16.12
CA ARG A 125 -17.90 4.96 -16.15
C ARG A 125 -17.94 4.24 -17.49
N LYS A 126 -17.81 4.97 -18.60
CA LYS A 126 -17.73 4.39 -19.94
C LYS A 126 -16.53 3.47 -20.10
N ARG A 127 -15.38 3.87 -19.58
CA ARG A 127 -14.14 3.06 -19.58
C ARG A 127 -14.32 1.76 -18.79
N ASP A 128 -14.96 1.82 -17.62
CA ASP A 128 -15.22 0.60 -16.83
C ASP A 128 -16.17 -0.37 -17.53
N LEU A 129 -17.22 0.13 -18.14
CA LEU A 129 -18.17 -0.67 -18.90
C LEU A 129 -17.55 -1.29 -20.18
N ALA A 130 -16.54 -0.65 -20.75
CA ALA A 130 -15.81 -1.14 -21.93
C ALA A 130 -14.76 -2.20 -21.60
N ARG A 131 -14.48 -2.44 -20.30
CA ARG A 131 -13.54 -3.48 -19.90
C ARG A 131 -14.09 -4.85 -20.24
N PRO A 132 -13.22 -5.77 -20.71
CA PRO A 132 -13.60 -7.17 -20.81
C PRO A 132 -14.14 -7.64 -19.46
N ALA A 133 -15.28 -8.33 -19.49
CA ALA A 133 -15.78 -8.99 -18.30
C ALA A 133 -14.73 -10.02 -17.84
N ARG A 134 -14.72 -10.32 -16.53
CA ARG A 134 -13.92 -11.42 -16.00
C ARG A 134 -14.31 -12.68 -16.77
N SER A 135 -13.33 -13.33 -17.37
CA SER A 135 -13.51 -14.53 -18.18
C SER A 135 -12.43 -15.54 -17.80
N LEU A 136 -12.75 -16.81 -17.92
CA LEU A 136 -11.81 -17.92 -17.75
C LEU A 136 -11.07 -18.27 -19.04
N ASP A 137 -11.29 -17.55 -20.12
CA ASP A 137 -10.61 -17.77 -21.41
C ASP A 137 -9.16 -17.30 -21.36
N ASN A 138 -8.91 -16.20 -20.65
CA ASN A 138 -7.59 -15.58 -20.57
C ASN A 138 -7.31 -15.11 -19.15
N PHE A 139 -6.10 -15.41 -18.64
CA PHE A 139 -5.66 -14.94 -17.33
C PHE A 139 -5.62 -13.41 -17.22
N GLU A 140 -5.45 -12.67 -18.32
CA GLU A 140 -5.44 -11.20 -18.31
C GLU A 140 -6.80 -10.58 -17.99
N THR A 141 -7.88 -11.31 -18.14
CA THR A 141 -9.24 -10.88 -17.76
C THR A 141 -9.58 -11.18 -16.30
N MET A 142 -8.74 -11.96 -15.62
CA MET A 142 -8.88 -12.24 -14.18
C MET A 142 -8.48 -11.02 -13.35
N ASN A 143 -9.01 -10.95 -12.13
CA ASN A 143 -8.65 -9.85 -11.22
C ASN A 143 -7.17 -9.88 -10.83
N LEU A 144 -6.63 -8.75 -10.39
CA LEU A 144 -5.21 -8.64 -10.04
C LEU A 144 -4.85 -9.46 -8.80
N ASP A 145 -5.77 -9.62 -7.85
CA ASP A 145 -5.63 -10.47 -6.67
C ASP A 145 -5.64 -11.97 -7.04
N GLU A 146 -6.53 -12.41 -7.92
CA GLU A 146 -6.53 -13.78 -8.44
C GLU A 146 -5.21 -14.14 -9.14
N ARG A 147 -4.54 -13.14 -9.69
CA ARG A 147 -3.24 -13.25 -10.38
C ARG A 147 -2.05 -13.03 -9.47
N CYS A 148 -2.26 -12.83 -8.17
CA CYS A 148 -1.21 -12.50 -7.19
C CYS A 148 -0.37 -11.26 -7.56
N LEU A 149 -0.97 -10.28 -8.24
CA LEU A 149 -0.27 -9.05 -8.65
C LEU A 149 -0.51 -7.91 -7.67
N PHE A 150 -1.74 -7.77 -7.15
CA PHE A 150 -2.12 -6.77 -6.17
C PHE A 150 -3.26 -7.28 -5.30
N VAL A 151 -3.20 -7.02 -4.01
CA VAL A 151 -4.36 -7.21 -3.14
C VAL A 151 -5.34 -6.07 -3.38
N THR A 152 -6.46 -6.39 -4.03
CA THR A 152 -7.54 -5.44 -4.33
C THR A 152 -8.79 -5.71 -3.50
N ALA A 153 -8.74 -6.71 -2.61
CA ALA A 153 -9.87 -7.17 -1.85
C ALA A 153 -10.43 -6.09 -0.92
N VAL A 154 -11.72 -6.13 -0.78
CA VAL A 154 -12.62 -5.36 0.11
C VAL A 154 -12.01 -4.09 0.72
N GLY A 155 -12.04 -3.03 -0.06
CA GLY A 155 -11.84 -1.67 0.45
C GLY A 155 -10.41 -1.16 0.51
N GLY A 156 -9.40 -2.02 0.50
CA GLY A 156 -8.01 -1.64 0.64
C GLY A 156 -7.21 -1.71 -0.67
N TRP A 157 -6.13 -0.97 -0.68
CA TRP A 157 -5.09 -1.00 -1.71
C TRP A 157 -3.78 -0.72 -1.00
N ASN A 158 -3.19 -1.74 -0.41
CA ASN A 158 -2.13 -1.56 0.56
C ASN A 158 -0.71 -1.79 0.02
N SER A 159 -0.56 -2.30 -1.18
CA SER A 159 0.76 -2.59 -1.76
C SER A 159 1.31 -1.53 -2.71
N ALA A 160 0.52 -0.49 -3.04
CA ALA A 160 0.92 0.61 -3.92
C ALA A 160 0.37 1.95 -3.42
N PRO A 161 0.90 3.10 -3.87
CA PRO A 161 0.30 4.38 -3.53
C PRO A 161 -1.05 4.59 -4.26
N PRO A 162 -2.07 5.09 -3.55
CA PRO A 162 -2.11 5.39 -2.13
C PRO A 162 -2.21 4.13 -1.27
N MET A 163 -1.47 4.09 -0.14
CA MET A 163 -1.48 2.95 0.79
C MET A 163 -2.72 2.99 1.68
N VAL A 164 -3.84 2.51 1.15
CA VAL A 164 -5.13 2.47 1.86
C VAL A 164 -5.22 1.16 2.64
N PRO A 165 -5.58 1.20 3.94
CA PRO A 165 -5.67 -0.01 4.75
C PRO A 165 -6.64 -1.02 4.16
N ASN A 166 -6.26 -2.29 4.23
CA ASN A 166 -7.12 -3.42 3.93
C ASN A 166 -7.81 -3.89 5.21
N VAL A 167 -9.04 -4.35 5.11
CA VAL A 167 -9.79 -4.89 6.26
C VAL A 167 -9.34 -6.31 6.65
N PHE A 168 -8.64 -7.03 5.76
CA PHE A 168 -8.20 -8.39 6.03
C PHE A 168 -6.80 -8.45 6.64
N ALA A 169 -5.77 -8.27 5.83
CA ALA A 169 -4.38 -8.43 6.24
C ALA A 169 -3.45 -7.62 5.35
N GLY A 170 -2.15 -7.67 5.64
CA GLY A 170 -1.13 -7.04 4.81
C GLY A 170 -1.03 -5.54 5.02
N ASN A 171 -1.43 -5.05 6.19
CA ASN A 171 -1.31 -3.64 6.57
C ASN A 171 0.03 -3.33 7.25
N TYR A 172 1.04 -4.16 7.04
CA TYR A 172 2.38 -4.00 7.61
C TYR A 172 3.36 -3.54 6.54
N TYR A 173 4.21 -2.62 6.94
CA TYR A 173 5.19 -1.98 6.06
C TYR A 173 6.54 -1.89 6.75
N GLN A 174 7.60 -2.21 6.04
CA GLN A 174 8.95 -1.87 6.46
C GLN A 174 9.47 -0.69 5.67
N ILE A 175 9.86 0.36 6.36
CA ILE A 175 10.50 1.52 5.76
C ILE A 175 12.00 1.44 6.03
N VAL A 176 12.79 1.46 4.97
CA VAL A 176 14.24 1.56 5.01
C VAL A 176 14.64 2.88 4.38
N GLN A 177 15.42 3.68 5.11
CA GLN A 177 15.76 5.04 4.71
C GLN A 177 17.27 5.23 4.58
N THR A 178 17.66 5.91 3.52
CA THR A 178 19.02 6.41 3.29
C THR A 178 18.95 7.89 2.96
N ALA A 179 20.11 8.54 2.78
CA ALA A 179 20.15 9.95 2.40
C ALA A 179 19.51 10.26 1.04
N SER A 180 19.53 9.29 0.11
CA SER A 180 19.10 9.47 -1.28
C SER A 180 17.86 8.64 -1.68
N HIS A 181 17.46 7.67 -0.86
CA HIS A 181 16.35 6.79 -1.18
C HIS A 181 15.56 6.42 0.09
N LEU A 182 14.29 6.21 -0.10
CA LEU A 182 13.43 5.56 0.88
C LEU A 182 12.78 4.37 0.19
N MET A 183 12.87 3.18 0.79
CA MET A 183 12.18 1.99 0.33
C MET A 183 11.04 1.67 1.28
N ILE A 184 9.87 1.39 0.73
CA ILE A 184 8.72 0.87 1.46
C ILE A 184 8.46 -0.54 0.97
N LEU A 185 8.68 -1.53 1.83
CA LEU A 185 8.28 -2.90 1.61
C LEU A 185 6.88 -3.09 2.21
N SER A 186 5.92 -3.45 1.40
CA SER A 186 4.59 -3.89 1.84
C SER A 186 4.59 -5.39 2.09
N GLU A 187 3.99 -5.86 3.17
CA GLU A 187 3.77 -7.28 3.40
C GLU A 187 2.91 -7.88 2.30
N ALA A 188 1.81 -7.21 1.94
CA ALA A 188 0.95 -7.63 0.84
C ALA A 188 1.72 -7.67 -0.49
N ASN A 189 1.71 -8.84 -1.14
CA ASN A 189 2.40 -9.13 -2.40
C ASN A 189 3.92 -8.85 -2.39
N HIS A 190 4.56 -8.65 -1.24
CA HIS A 190 6.00 -8.32 -1.11
C HIS A 190 6.47 -7.18 -2.01
N HIS A 191 5.63 -6.17 -2.24
CA HIS A 191 5.98 -5.06 -3.09
C HIS A 191 6.99 -4.14 -2.42
N ALA A 192 8.17 -4.04 -3.01
CA ALA A 192 9.20 -3.07 -2.63
C ALA A 192 9.10 -1.84 -3.53
N ARG A 193 8.65 -0.72 -2.98
CA ARG A 193 8.58 0.57 -3.66
C ARG A 193 9.80 1.41 -3.29
N VAL A 194 10.55 1.85 -4.29
CA VAL A 194 11.71 2.73 -4.11
C VAL A 194 11.33 4.16 -4.46
N ILE A 195 11.54 5.07 -3.54
CA ILE A 195 11.34 6.51 -3.69
C ILE A 195 12.72 7.16 -3.77
N ARG A 196 13.03 7.83 -4.86
CA ARG A 196 14.27 8.60 -5.01
C ARG A 196 14.12 9.95 -4.32
N ILE A 197 15.01 10.29 -3.42
CA ILE A 197 15.02 11.61 -2.77
C ILE A 197 15.73 12.60 -3.68
N GLY A 198 14.97 13.54 -4.22
CA GLY A 198 15.43 14.47 -5.27
C GLY A 198 15.36 13.86 -6.69
N GLY A 199 15.77 14.64 -7.67
CA GLY A 199 15.75 14.24 -9.09
C GLY A 199 14.46 14.59 -9.80
N GLN A 200 14.25 13.94 -10.95
CA GLN A 200 13.10 14.14 -11.83
C GLN A 200 12.41 12.81 -12.10
N HIS A 201 11.15 12.88 -12.48
CA HIS A 201 10.41 11.70 -12.94
C HIS A 201 11.03 11.11 -14.20
N LEU A 202 10.85 9.82 -14.36
CA LEU A 202 11.14 9.12 -15.61
C LEU A 202 10.28 9.70 -16.75
N PRO A 203 10.74 9.57 -18.01
CA PRO A 203 9.92 10.00 -19.13
C PRO A 203 8.52 9.38 -19.10
N PRO A 204 7.45 10.08 -19.51
CA PRO A 204 6.07 9.63 -19.37
C PRO A 204 5.73 8.29 -20.04
N HIS A 205 6.53 7.88 -21.05
CA HIS A 205 6.34 6.58 -21.70
C HIS A 205 6.88 5.39 -20.88
N VAL A 206 7.63 5.66 -19.79
CA VAL A 206 8.10 4.63 -18.85
C VAL A 206 7.05 4.49 -17.76
N GLN A 207 6.16 3.54 -17.91
CA GLN A 207 5.08 3.26 -16.95
C GLN A 207 5.44 2.09 -16.06
N LEU A 208 5.22 2.24 -14.76
CA LEU A 208 5.56 1.24 -13.75
C LEU A 208 4.30 0.80 -12.99
N TRP A 209 4.31 -0.43 -12.47
CA TRP A 209 3.19 -0.98 -11.70
C TRP A 209 2.88 -0.15 -10.44
N LEU A 210 3.90 0.30 -9.72
CA LEU A 210 3.77 1.12 -8.51
C LEU A 210 3.88 2.62 -8.78
N GLY A 211 3.93 3.01 -10.06
CA GLY A 211 4.26 4.36 -10.47
C GLY A 211 5.73 4.72 -10.26
N ASP A 212 6.14 5.86 -10.76
CA ASP A 212 7.46 6.44 -10.57
C ASP A 212 7.41 7.48 -9.44
N SER A 213 8.14 7.21 -8.37
CA SER A 213 8.09 8.00 -7.13
C SER A 213 9.36 8.80 -6.92
N ILE A 214 9.21 10.12 -6.72
CA ILE A 214 10.26 11.01 -6.28
C ILE A 214 9.86 11.69 -4.96
N GLY A 215 10.83 11.86 -4.07
CA GLY A 215 10.63 12.46 -2.77
C GLY A 215 11.40 13.76 -2.60
N ARG A 216 10.89 14.66 -1.79
CA ARG A 216 11.60 15.85 -1.30
C ARG A 216 11.20 16.12 0.14
N TRP A 217 12.13 16.66 0.90
CA TRP A 217 11.87 17.10 2.26
C TRP A 217 11.35 18.54 2.28
N GLU A 218 10.19 18.75 2.92
CA GLU A 218 9.63 20.06 3.25
C GLU A 218 9.59 20.18 4.77
N GLY A 219 10.62 20.83 5.37
CA GLY A 219 10.80 20.77 6.83
C GLY A 219 10.98 19.31 7.27
N ASP A 220 10.15 18.85 8.19
CA ASP A 220 10.16 17.49 8.73
C ASP A 220 9.17 16.55 8.01
N THR A 221 8.62 16.98 6.90
CA THR A 221 7.69 16.18 6.08
C THR A 221 8.39 15.70 4.82
N LEU A 222 8.39 14.39 4.59
CA LEU A 222 8.73 13.83 3.28
C LEU A 222 7.50 13.95 2.39
N VAL A 223 7.62 14.70 1.32
CA VAL A 223 6.61 14.79 0.26
C VAL A 223 7.04 13.90 -0.88
N VAL A 224 6.19 12.95 -1.24
CA VAL A 224 6.41 12.01 -2.34
C VAL A 224 5.41 12.29 -3.43
N ASP A 225 5.93 12.49 -4.63
CA ASP A 225 5.18 12.70 -5.86
C ASP A 225 5.26 11.43 -6.71
N THR A 226 4.14 10.88 -7.15
CA THR A 226 4.10 9.64 -7.91
C THR A 226 3.20 9.76 -9.12
N THR A 227 3.78 9.49 -10.27
CA THR A 227 3.13 9.49 -11.60
C THR A 227 3.52 8.24 -12.38
N ASN A 228 3.26 8.21 -13.68
CA ASN A 228 3.69 7.15 -14.59
C ASN A 228 3.21 5.74 -14.16
N PHE A 229 1.99 5.66 -13.67
CA PHE A 229 1.36 4.38 -13.36
C PHE A 229 1.02 3.61 -14.64
N SER A 230 1.26 2.31 -14.62
CA SER A 230 0.77 1.42 -15.67
C SER A 230 -0.77 1.45 -15.71
N GLU A 231 -1.34 1.49 -16.90
CA GLU A 231 -2.79 1.35 -17.09
C GLU A 231 -3.34 0.04 -16.50
N LYS A 232 -2.48 -0.97 -16.30
CA LYS A 232 -2.83 -2.26 -15.71
C LYS A 232 -3.00 -2.21 -14.19
N THR A 233 -2.40 -1.22 -13.50
CA THR A 233 -2.46 -1.10 -12.04
C THR A 233 -3.85 -0.69 -11.54
N ARG A 234 -4.43 0.35 -12.09
CA ARG A 234 -5.84 0.79 -11.94
C ARG A 234 -6.40 0.86 -10.53
N PHE A 235 -5.75 1.61 -9.66
CA PHE A 235 -6.32 1.91 -8.34
C PHE A 235 -7.77 2.41 -8.47
N ARG A 236 -8.74 1.64 -7.96
CA ARG A 236 -10.19 1.97 -8.01
C ARG A 236 -10.69 2.43 -9.38
N GLY A 237 -10.13 1.88 -10.45
CA GLY A 237 -10.49 2.25 -11.81
C GLY A 237 -9.83 3.53 -12.31
N ALA A 238 -8.80 4.01 -11.64
CA ALA A 238 -8.00 5.16 -12.09
C ALA A 238 -7.47 5.00 -13.52
N SER A 239 -7.16 6.10 -14.16
CA SER A 239 -6.54 6.15 -15.47
C SER A 239 -5.01 6.14 -15.37
N GLU A 240 -4.34 6.18 -16.52
CA GLU A 240 -2.88 6.40 -16.59
C GLU A 240 -2.46 7.82 -16.14
N ARG A 241 -3.44 8.74 -16.03
CA ARG A 241 -3.21 10.09 -15.50
C ARG A 241 -3.28 10.18 -13.99
N LEU A 242 -3.36 9.04 -13.32
CA LEU A 242 -3.30 8.99 -11.87
C LEU A 242 -2.05 9.68 -11.36
N HIS A 243 -2.25 10.68 -10.51
CA HIS A 243 -1.21 11.41 -9.79
C HIS A 243 -1.48 11.30 -8.30
N VAL A 244 -0.47 10.89 -7.55
CA VAL A 244 -0.57 10.69 -6.09
C VAL A 244 0.50 11.52 -5.41
N VAL A 245 0.07 12.39 -4.51
CA VAL A 245 0.99 13.16 -3.64
C VAL A 245 0.81 12.68 -2.21
N GLU A 246 1.88 12.17 -1.63
CA GLU A 246 1.90 11.62 -0.28
C GLU A 246 2.78 12.49 0.63
N ARG A 247 2.37 12.63 1.87
CA ARG A 247 3.08 13.41 2.89
C ARG A 247 3.26 12.56 4.13
N PHE A 248 4.50 12.24 4.45
CA PHE A 248 4.87 11.48 5.63
C PHE A 248 5.48 12.43 6.65
N THR A 249 4.83 12.57 7.78
CA THR A 249 5.30 13.42 8.88
C THR A 249 5.32 12.63 10.17
N ARG A 250 6.46 12.55 10.82
CA ARG A 250 6.54 11.95 12.16
C ARG A 250 5.86 12.87 13.16
N SER A 251 4.58 12.62 13.45
CA SER A 251 3.75 13.50 14.27
C SER A 251 4.04 13.37 15.77
N ARG A 252 4.48 12.17 16.20
CA ARG A 252 4.87 11.85 17.57
C ARG A 252 5.71 10.56 17.58
N PRO A 253 6.37 10.22 18.72
CA PRO A 253 7.05 8.94 18.83
C PRO A 253 6.11 7.78 18.49
N GLY A 254 6.55 6.89 17.58
CA GLY A 254 5.77 5.74 17.15
C GLY A 254 4.58 6.05 16.22
N THR A 255 4.46 7.27 15.67
CA THR A 255 3.36 7.58 14.74
C THR A 255 3.84 8.42 13.58
N ILE A 256 3.54 7.99 12.36
CA ILE A 256 3.65 8.78 11.14
C ILE A 256 2.23 9.19 10.72
N SER A 257 2.00 10.51 10.57
CA SER A 257 0.85 11.01 9.83
C SER A 257 1.14 10.81 8.35
N TYR A 258 0.36 9.95 7.71
CA TYR A 258 0.41 9.76 6.26
C TYR A 258 -0.83 10.40 5.65
N ARG A 259 -0.59 11.49 4.93
CA ARG A 259 -1.63 12.21 4.21
C ARG A 259 -1.42 12.03 2.72
N VAL A 260 -2.45 11.56 2.03
CA VAL A 260 -2.36 11.27 0.61
C VAL A 260 -3.45 12.01 -0.16
N THR A 261 -3.04 12.73 -1.20
CA THR A 261 -3.93 13.39 -2.16
C THR A 261 -3.84 12.63 -3.48
N VAL A 262 -4.99 12.28 -4.00
CA VAL A 262 -5.14 11.59 -5.29
C VAL A 262 -5.83 12.51 -6.26
N ASP A 263 -5.22 12.71 -7.42
CA ASP A 263 -5.75 13.47 -8.54
C ASP A 263 -5.75 12.60 -9.81
N ASP A 264 -6.92 12.42 -10.39
CA ASP A 264 -7.09 11.78 -11.69
C ASP A 264 -8.36 12.36 -12.35
N PRO A 265 -8.23 13.42 -13.14
CA PRO A 265 -9.35 14.13 -13.73
C PRO A 265 -10.11 13.28 -14.77
N ASP A 266 -9.53 12.17 -15.24
CA ASP A 266 -10.22 11.22 -16.11
C ASP A 266 -11.05 10.20 -15.31
N THR A 267 -10.94 10.22 -13.97
CA THR A 267 -11.66 9.30 -13.09
C THR A 267 -12.61 10.01 -12.12
N TRP A 268 -12.16 11.04 -11.43
CA TRP A 268 -12.95 11.78 -10.45
C TRP A 268 -13.15 13.24 -10.86
N GLU A 269 -14.29 13.82 -10.46
CA GLU A 269 -14.63 15.21 -10.78
C GLU A 269 -13.70 16.23 -10.08
N ARG A 270 -13.02 15.82 -9.03
CA ARG A 270 -12.02 16.61 -8.28
C ARG A 270 -11.03 15.72 -7.56
N PRO A 271 -9.86 16.25 -7.17
CA PRO A 271 -8.95 15.56 -6.26
C PRO A 271 -9.62 15.27 -4.90
N TRP A 272 -9.10 14.26 -4.21
CA TRP A 272 -9.51 13.91 -2.86
C TRP A 272 -8.29 13.60 -1.98
N THR A 273 -8.46 13.74 -0.67
CA THR A 273 -7.38 13.54 0.31
C THR A 273 -7.85 12.59 1.41
N ALA A 274 -7.01 11.64 1.75
CA ALA A 274 -7.16 10.81 2.94
C ALA A 274 -6.02 11.08 3.93
N ASP A 275 -6.30 10.87 5.22
CA ASP A 275 -5.34 10.98 6.32
C ASP A 275 -5.36 9.64 7.09
N ILE A 276 -4.27 8.90 7.02
CA ILE A 276 -4.15 7.53 7.46
C ILE A 276 -2.91 7.43 8.36
N PRO A 277 -3.04 7.30 9.68
CA PRO A 277 -1.87 7.18 10.53
C PRO A 277 -1.19 5.82 10.36
N PHE A 278 0.13 5.82 10.34
CA PHE A 278 0.93 4.63 10.56
C PHE A 278 1.37 4.58 12.02
N THR A 279 1.21 3.44 12.65
CA THR A 279 1.67 3.17 14.01
C THR A 279 2.86 2.22 13.99
N ALA A 280 3.91 2.56 14.74
CA ALA A 280 5.07 1.68 14.87
C ALA A 280 4.65 0.34 15.50
N THR A 281 5.24 -0.74 15.02
CA THR A 281 4.99 -2.09 15.52
C THR A 281 6.29 -2.88 15.64
N THR A 282 6.28 -3.86 16.53
CA THR A 282 7.35 -4.87 16.67
C THR A 282 7.01 -6.17 15.97
N GLU A 283 5.83 -6.24 15.36
CA GLU A 283 5.42 -7.40 14.58
C GLU A 283 6.35 -7.61 13.38
N ARG A 284 6.50 -8.86 13.00
CA ARG A 284 7.31 -9.23 11.85
C ARG A 284 6.48 -9.12 10.59
N ILE A 285 7.13 -8.73 9.51
CA ILE A 285 6.57 -8.86 8.17
C ILE A 285 6.80 -10.31 7.73
N PHE A 286 5.73 -10.97 7.33
CA PHE A 286 5.77 -12.32 6.81
C PHE A 286 5.79 -12.31 5.28
N GLU A 287 6.22 -13.40 4.70
CA GLU A 287 6.15 -13.60 3.27
C GLU A 287 4.68 -13.84 2.84
N ASP A 288 4.19 -13.02 1.93
CA ASP A 288 2.93 -13.28 1.22
C ASP A 288 3.25 -14.14 -0.02
N ALA A 289 3.23 -15.46 0.17
CA ALA A 289 3.57 -16.46 -0.84
C ALA A 289 2.39 -16.80 -1.76
N CYS A 290 1.66 -15.78 -2.24
CA CYS A 290 0.47 -15.95 -3.05
C CYS A 290 0.69 -16.82 -4.30
N HIS A 291 1.83 -16.66 -4.98
CA HIS A 291 2.13 -17.41 -6.21
C HIS A 291 2.30 -18.90 -5.97
N GLU A 292 2.95 -19.29 -4.88
CA GLU A 292 3.26 -20.68 -4.54
C GLU A 292 1.99 -21.48 -4.24
N GLY A 293 0.96 -20.83 -3.69
CA GLY A 293 -0.33 -21.45 -3.37
C GLY A 293 -1.42 -21.27 -4.43
N ASN A 294 -1.16 -20.54 -5.51
CA ASN A 294 -2.18 -20.17 -6.50
C ASN A 294 -2.48 -21.28 -7.51
N TYR A 295 -2.95 -22.42 -7.00
CA TYR A 295 -3.43 -23.51 -7.86
C TYR A 295 -4.80 -23.20 -8.50
N SER A 296 -5.62 -22.37 -7.87
CA SER A 296 -6.98 -22.06 -8.31
C SER A 296 -7.02 -21.38 -9.66
N LEU A 297 -6.14 -20.42 -9.93
CA LEU A 297 -6.05 -19.75 -11.23
C LEU A 297 -5.82 -20.75 -12.36
N GLY A 298 -4.79 -21.60 -12.25
CA GLY A 298 -4.46 -22.60 -13.26
C GLY A 298 -5.56 -23.65 -13.45
N ASN A 299 -6.21 -24.08 -12.37
CA ASN A 299 -7.27 -25.07 -12.40
C ASN A 299 -8.54 -24.50 -13.03
N SER A 300 -8.94 -23.28 -12.70
CA SER A 300 -10.11 -22.61 -13.29
C SER A 300 -9.96 -22.43 -14.81
N LEU A 301 -8.78 -21.99 -15.26
CA LEU A 301 -8.48 -21.82 -16.68
C LEU A 301 -8.46 -23.16 -17.44
N ARG A 302 -8.04 -24.26 -16.79
CA ARG A 302 -8.10 -25.60 -17.40
C ARG A 302 -9.52 -26.13 -17.48
N ALA A 303 -10.31 -25.94 -16.40
CA ALA A 303 -11.70 -26.39 -16.36
C ALA A 303 -12.52 -25.73 -17.48
N ALA A 304 -12.41 -24.42 -17.64
CA ALA A 304 -13.10 -23.71 -18.72
C ALA A 304 -12.79 -24.28 -20.11
N ARG A 305 -11.52 -24.59 -20.39
CA ARG A 305 -11.11 -25.21 -21.67
C ARG A 305 -11.64 -26.65 -21.89
N LEU A 306 -12.07 -27.33 -20.82
CA LEU A 306 -12.69 -28.65 -20.94
C LEU A 306 -14.19 -28.52 -21.27
N GLU A 307 -14.84 -27.45 -20.81
CA GLU A 307 -16.24 -27.16 -21.10
C GLU A 307 -16.46 -26.68 -22.54
N ASP A 308 -15.44 -26.09 -23.17
CA ASP A 308 -15.44 -25.62 -24.56
C ASP A 308 -15.31 -26.77 -25.60
N LYS A 309 -15.12 -28.03 -25.17
CA LYS A 309 -14.99 -29.23 -26.02
C LYS A 309 -16.26 -30.04 -26.04
#